data_4deba21081a3796eb15352399a43522c
#
_entry.id   4deba21081a3796eb15352399a43522c
#
_cell.length_a   1.000
_cell.length_b   1.000
_cell.length_c   1.000
_cell.angle_alpha   90.00
_cell.angle_beta   90.00
_cell.angle_gamma   90.00
#
_symmetry.space_group_name_H-M   'P 1'
#
loop_
_entity.id
_entity.type
_entity.pdbx_description
1 polymer ?
#
loop_
_entity_poly.entity_id
_entity_poly.type
_entity_poly.pdbx_seq_one_letter_code
_entity_poly.pdbx_strand_id
1 'polypeptide(L)'
;MKKNKILNPKLGVCREYPPVLKEVTVPFSRAISTHHGDSNIPGITPYGFVSEGTPLPPLEKILNTAHVMSVGMRVTFRGVTTRHSTLIRGPYGWGEFAPFPEYDDAEAAHWLSSALEAAYLPPTVTVREQVPVNATLPAVPAHRVPDVLNNYNGDIQELKIKVAERGQTLDDDIARVAAARTALPNARLKIDANAGWTLPQAFTALTALSDYNLLYAEQPVGSINDMKQLRTQLDNAQVPVLIAADELVRKADDPLTVARAHAADLIVVKAAPLGGVRRASAVIAQSGLPAVISSALETSVGIATGVHLAASLPELPYGCGLGTVSLLNTDVSSTPLVAENGRIPVRPAAPEEARLKTLAADHATRTWWLERIKRCWRLLHRGYVTAEARHGHENMGD
;
A
#
# COMPACT_ATOMS: atom_id res chain seq x y z
N MET A 1 -28.48 13.53 9.74
CA MET A 1 -27.20 12.83 9.53
C MET A 1 -26.38 13.01 10.81
N LYS A 2 -26.17 11.93 11.58
CA LYS A 2 -25.34 12.00 12.80
C LYS A 2 -23.87 11.88 12.36
N LYS A 3 -23.05 12.90 12.65
CA LYS A 3 -21.60 12.86 12.46
C LYS A 3 -21.01 11.91 13.50
N ASN A 4 -20.31 10.88 13.06
CA ASN A 4 -19.56 10.01 13.98
C ASN A 4 -18.33 10.78 14.48
N LYS A 5 -18.32 11.05 15.77
CA LYS A 5 -17.20 11.68 16.47
C LYS A 5 -16.46 10.60 17.25
N ILE A 6 -15.20 10.42 16.96
CA ILE A 6 -14.33 9.58 17.79
C ILE A 6 -13.60 10.52 18.76
N LEU A 7 -13.95 10.42 20.03
CA LEU A 7 -13.26 11.13 21.11
C LEU A 7 -11.93 10.44 21.40
N ASN A 8 -10.83 11.18 21.33
CA ASN A 8 -9.58 10.74 21.95
C ASN A 8 -9.68 11.03 23.44
N PRO A 9 -9.80 10.02 24.33
CA PRO A 9 -10.11 10.23 25.74
C PRO A 9 -8.99 10.92 26.54
N LYS A 10 -7.81 11.12 25.95
CA LYS A 10 -6.66 11.75 26.64
C LYS A 10 -6.39 13.22 26.25
N LEU A 11 -6.96 13.70 25.15
CA LEU A 11 -6.63 15.05 24.66
C LEU A 11 -7.85 15.98 24.51
N GLY A 12 -9.08 15.51 24.71
CA GLY A 12 -10.29 16.33 24.59
C GLY A 12 -10.57 16.89 23.18
N VAL A 13 -9.78 16.53 22.18
CA VAL A 13 -9.89 17.02 20.80
C VAL A 13 -10.68 16.00 19.98
N CYS A 14 -11.75 16.47 19.35
CA CYS A 14 -12.59 15.68 18.47
C CYS A 14 -12.23 15.99 17.02
N ARG A 15 -11.58 15.07 16.29
CA ARG A 15 -11.39 15.17 14.84
C ARG A 15 -12.60 14.56 14.13
N GLU A 16 -13.23 15.33 13.21
CA GLU A 16 -14.37 14.84 12.44
C GLU A 16 -13.89 14.03 11.23
N TYR A 17 -14.35 12.79 11.12
CA TYR A 17 -14.16 11.95 9.93
C TYR A 17 -15.27 12.21 8.91
N PRO A 18 -15.01 12.09 7.61
CA PRO A 18 -16.08 12.17 6.61
C PRO A 18 -17.16 11.10 6.90
N PRO A 19 -18.45 11.37 6.62
CA PRO A 19 -19.53 10.46 6.97
C PRO A 19 -19.35 9.10 6.29
N VAL A 20 -19.20 8.06 7.12
CA VAL A 20 -19.14 6.66 6.69
C VAL A 20 -20.55 6.24 6.23
N LEU A 21 -20.63 5.63 5.06
CA LEU A 21 -21.85 5.00 4.56
C LEU A 21 -22.27 3.87 5.51
N LYS A 22 -23.56 3.81 5.78
CA LYS A 22 -24.29 2.99 6.75
C LYS A 22 -23.70 1.62 7.14
N GLU A 23 -23.75 1.36 8.44
CA GLU A 23 -23.38 0.16 9.18
C GLU A 23 -23.83 -1.16 8.52
N VAL A 24 -22.85 -2.04 8.29
CA VAL A 24 -23.07 -3.48 8.25
C VAL A 24 -22.33 -4.07 9.44
N THR A 25 -23.05 -4.38 10.50
CA THR A 25 -22.52 -5.05 11.69
C THR A 25 -22.32 -6.53 11.40
N VAL A 26 -21.07 -6.96 11.26
CA VAL A 26 -20.68 -8.36 11.34
C VAL A 26 -19.97 -8.57 12.67
N PRO A 27 -20.37 -9.52 13.52
CA PRO A 27 -19.76 -9.71 14.84
C PRO A 27 -18.35 -10.29 14.72
N PHE A 28 -17.34 -9.51 15.08
CA PHE A 28 -15.98 -9.99 15.28
C PHE A 28 -15.87 -10.56 16.69
N SER A 29 -15.62 -11.86 16.80
CA SER A 29 -15.38 -12.58 18.05
C SER A 29 -14.08 -12.11 18.71
N ARG A 30 -14.17 -11.76 19.98
CA ARG A 30 -13.09 -11.32 20.89
C ARG A 30 -12.02 -12.38 21.08
N ALA A 31 -10.74 -11.99 20.95
CA ALA A 31 -9.67 -12.42 21.86
C ALA A 31 -8.55 -11.37 21.83
N ILE A 32 -8.55 -10.43 22.76
CA ILE A 32 -7.40 -9.56 23.02
C ILE A 32 -6.66 -10.17 24.20
N SER A 33 -5.49 -10.76 23.95
CA SER A 33 -4.50 -11.09 24.97
C SER A 33 -3.43 -9.99 24.96
N THR A 34 -3.29 -9.31 26.09
CA THR A 34 -2.24 -8.32 26.34
C THR A 34 -0.95 -9.04 26.68
N HIS A 35 -0.04 -9.17 25.73
CA HIS A 35 1.35 -9.50 26.02
C HIS A 35 2.30 -8.54 25.30
N HIS A 36 3.23 -8.01 26.08
CA HIS A 36 4.28 -7.07 25.66
C HIS A 36 5.36 -7.81 24.86
N GLY A 37 5.72 -7.26 23.69
CA GLY A 37 7.07 -7.37 23.15
C GLY A 37 7.38 -8.50 22.18
N ASP A 38 6.48 -8.87 21.25
CA ASP A 38 6.85 -9.57 20.02
C ASP A 38 5.77 -9.31 18.96
N SER A 39 6.20 -8.99 17.74
CA SER A 39 5.33 -8.77 16.58
C SER A 39 4.72 -10.09 16.03
N ASN A 40 4.45 -11.04 16.90
CA ASN A 40 3.83 -12.32 16.55
C ASN A 40 2.31 -12.13 16.42
N ILE A 41 1.85 -11.94 15.19
CA ILE A 41 0.45 -12.14 14.85
C ILE A 41 0.24 -13.66 14.89
N PRO A 42 -0.63 -14.22 15.77
CA PRO A 42 -0.85 -15.67 15.84
C PRO A 42 -1.19 -16.23 14.45
N GLY A 43 -0.50 -17.31 14.05
CA GLY A 43 -0.70 -17.97 12.76
C GLY A 43 -0.01 -17.30 11.56
N ILE A 44 0.80 -16.23 11.75
CA ILE A 44 1.51 -15.56 10.66
C ILE A 44 3.00 -15.53 10.94
N THR A 45 3.83 -16.10 10.03
CA THR A 45 5.30 -16.03 10.17
C THR A 45 5.80 -14.59 10.08
N PRO A 46 7.03 -14.29 10.52
CA PRO A 46 7.64 -12.95 10.38
C PRO A 46 7.57 -12.38 8.96
N TYR A 47 7.53 -13.24 7.93
CA TYR A 47 7.47 -12.83 6.52
C TYR A 47 6.07 -12.90 5.90
N GLY A 48 5.04 -13.30 6.64
CA GLY A 48 3.64 -13.21 6.19
C GLY A 48 3.08 -14.44 5.48
N PHE A 49 3.92 -15.34 4.93
CA PHE A 49 3.40 -16.58 4.34
C PHE A 49 3.09 -17.58 5.43
N VAL A 50 1.83 -17.75 5.76
CA VAL A 50 1.30 -18.91 6.48
C VAL A 50 -0.17 -19.11 6.21
N SER A 51 -0.51 -20.35 5.94
CA SER A 51 -1.72 -20.93 6.49
C SER A 51 -1.29 -22.10 7.37
N GLU A 52 -1.89 -22.30 8.50
CA GLU A 52 -1.74 -23.53 9.27
C GLU A 52 -1.91 -24.72 8.34
N GLY A 53 -0.87 -25.56 8.23
CA GLY A 53 -0.90 -26.77 7.43
C GLY A 53 -0.62 -26.63 5.91
N THR A 54 -0.32 -25.44 5.38
CA THR A 54 0.10 -25.32 3.96
C THR A 54 1.61 -25.12 3.88
N PRO A 55 2.37 -26.08 3.33
CA PRO A 55 3.82 -25.96 3.23
C PRO A 55 4.23 -24.88 2.24
N LEU A 56 5.36 -24.22 2.54
CA LEU A 56 5.99 -23.28 1.60
C LEU A 56 6.25 -24.00 0.26
N PRO A 57 5.85 -23.45 -0.90
CA PRO A 57 6.08 -24.09 -2.19
C PRO A 57 7.56 -24.38 -2.43
N PRO A 58 7.94 -25.56 -2.95
CA PRO A 58 9.31 -25.87 -3.30
C PRO A 58 9.90 -24.85 -4.27
N LEU A 59 11.14 -24.45 -4.03
CA LEU A 59 11.83 -23.43 -4.85
C LEU A 59 11.81 -23.78 -6.34
N GLU A 60 12.01 -25.04 -6.69
CA GLU A 60 11.98 -25.50 -8.08
C GLU A 60 10.63 -25.22 -8.75
N LYS A 61 9.51 -25.47 -8.06
CA LYS A 61 8.17 -25.17 -8.60
C LYS A 61 7.97 -23.69 -8.86
N ILE A 62 8.49 -22.83 -7.98
CA ILE A 62 8.44 -21.39 -8.14
C ILE A 62 9.25 -20.97 -9.38
N LEU A 63 10.50 -21.43 -9.48
CA LEU A 63 11.40 -21.06 -10.57
C LEU A 63 10.92 -21.54 -11.95
N ASN A 64 10.29 -22.72 -12.00
CA ASN A 64 9.75 -23.30 -13.24
C ASN A 64 8.56 -22.51 -13.81
N THR A 65 7.86 -21.72 -12.98
CA THR A 65 6.71 -20.90 -13.41
C THR A 65 6.99 -19.40 -13.36
N ALA A 66 8.23 -19.01 -13.08
CA ALA A 66 8.63 -17.60 -12.94
C ALA A 66 8.94 -16.93 -14.29
N HIS A 67 8.26 -15.84 -14.58
CA HIS A 67 8.47 -14.99 -15.76
C HIS A 67 8.95 -13.62 -15.30
N VAL A 68 10.20 -13.28 -15.61
CA VAL A 68 10.77 -11.96 -15.30
C VAL A 68 10.44 -10.98 -16.42
N MET A 69 9.79 -9.88 -16.05
CA MET A 69 9.24 -8.88 -16.95
C MET A 69 10.01 -7.55 -16.83
N SER A 70 10.07 -6.82 -17.93
CA SER A 70 10.56 -5.44 -18.01
C SER A 70 9.51 -4.57 -18.69
N VAL A 71 8.84 -3.71 -17.93
CA VAL A 71 7.76 -2.85 -18.40
C VAL A 71 8.19 -1.39 -18.29
N GLY A 72 8.21 -0.66 -19.39
CA GLY A 72 8.52 0.77 -19.43
C GLY A 72 7.45 1.61 -18.74
N MET A 73 7.85 2.76 -18.20
CA MET A 73 6.95 3.75 -17.59
C MET A 73 6.62 4.85 -18.59
N ARG A 74 5.36 5.32 -18.60
CA ARG A 74 4.92 6.51 -19.39
C ARG A 74 5.47 7.81 -18.81
N VAL A 75 5.60 7.83 -17.51
CA VAL A 75 6.10 8.97 -16.74
C VAL A 75 7.09 8.43 -15.74
N THR A 76 8.25 9.06 -15.61
CA THR A 76 9.19 8.74 -14.53
C THR A 76 8.52 8.95 -13.19
N PHE A 77 8.51 7.92 -12.35
CA PHE A 77 7.90 7.97 -11.04
C PHE A 77 8.89 7.43 -10.01
N ARG A 78 9.25 8.24 -9.00
CA ARG A 78 10.30 7.92 -8.01
C ARG A 78 11.65 7.53 -8.66
N GLY A 79 12.01 8.15 -9.79
CA GLY A 79 13.21 7.80 -10.53
C GLY A 79 13.14 6.51 -11.38
N VAL A 80 12.01 5.78 -11.33
CA VAL A 80 11.81 4.54 -12.10
C VAL A 80 11.34 4.88 -13.50
N THR A 81 12.07 4.39 -14.52
CA THR A 81 11.72 4.48 -15.96
C THR A 81 11.32 3.12 -16.54
N THR A 82 11.78 2.05 -15.92
CA THR A 82 11.43 0.66 -16.26
C THR A 82 11.10 -0.11 -14.99
N ARG A 83 9.93 -0.71 -14.93
CA ARG A 83 9.51 -1.55 -13.83
C ARG A 83 9.83 -3.01 -14.13
N HIS A 84 10.70 -3.60 -13.32
CA HIS A 84 10.94 -5.03 -13.36
C HIS A 84 10.07 -5.74 -12.36
N SER A 85 9.51 -6.87 -12.75
CA SER A 85 8.72 -7.75 -11.87
C SER A 85 8.92 -9.20 -12.26
N THR A 86 8.63 -10.13 -11.34
CA THR A 86 8.57 -11.55 -11.64
C THR A 86 7.17 -12.05 -11.36
N LEU A 87 6.53 -12.58 -12.39
CA LEU A 87 5.21 -13.21 -12.29
C LEU A 87 5.40 -14.69 -12.00
N ILE A 88 4.68 -15.21 -11.00
CA ILE A 88 4.77 -16.60 -10.54
C ILE A 88 3.38 -17.22 -10.66
N ARG A 89 3.28 -18.37 -11.36
CA ARG A 89 2.02 -19.10 -11.49
C ARG A 89 1.93 -20.21 -10.44
N GLY A 90 0.79 -20.28 -9.77
CA GLY A 90 0.45 -21.34 -8.83
C GLY A 90 -0.95 -21.92 -9.08
N PRO A 91 -1.42 -22.82 -8.19
CA PRO A 91 -2.73 -23.46 -8.33
C PRO A 91 -3.93 -22.52 -8.29
N TYR A 92 -3.80 -21.38 -7.58
CA TYR A 92 -4.89 -20.42 -7.41
C TYR A 92 -4.79 -19.19 -8.33
N GLY A 93 -3.74 -19.11 -9.14
CA GLY A 93 -3.58 -18.00 -10.08
C GLY A 93 -2.16 -17.51 -10.21
N TRP A 94 -2.01 -16.21 -10.35
CA TRP A 94 -0.73 -15.54 -10.51
C TRP A 94 -0.42 -14.63 -9.33
N GLY A 95 0.84 -14.60 -8.92
CA GLY A 95 1.38 -13.63 -7.98
C GLY A 95 2.50 -12.80 -8.61
N GLU A 96 2.74 -11.61 -8.11
CA GLU A 96 3.78 -10.71 -8.59
C GLU A 96 4.81 -10.41 -7.51
N PHE A 97 6.07 -10.75 -7.78
CA PHE A 97 7.23 -10.41 -6.99
C PHE A 97 7.94 -9.23 -7.64
N ALA A 98 7.75 -8.03 -7.08
CA ALA A 98 8.24 -6.79 -7.68
C ALA A 98 8.83 -5.80 -6.65
N PRO A 99 9.71 -6.23 -5.71
CA PRO A 99 10.39 -5.29 -4.83
C PRO A 99 11.26 -4.33 -5.64
N PHE A 100 11.52 -3.12 -5.11
CA PHE A 100 12.47 -2.23 -5.77
C PHE A 100 13.90 -2.79 -5.63
N PRO A 101 14.78 -2.55 -6.64
CA PRO A 101 16.13 -3.09 -6.64
C PRO A 101 16.98 -2.70 -5.43
N GLU A 102 16.76 -1.50 -4.87
CA GLU A 102 17.48 -0.95 -3.72
C GLU A 102 17.08 -1.58 -2.37
N TYR A 103 15.97 -2.34 -2.31
CA TYR A 103 15.57 -3.02 -1.09
C TYR A 103 16.45 -4.25 -0.86
N ASP A 104 16.80 -4.53 0.37
CA ASP A 104 17.53 -5.74 0.73
C ASP A 104 16.67 -7.01 0.59
N ASP A 105 17.29 -8.17 0.77
CA ASP A 105 16.60 -9.45 0.61
C ASP A 105 15.60 -9.71 1.76
N ALA A 106 15.78 -9.13 2.93
CA ALA A 106 14.85 -9.27 4.06
C ALA A 106 13.54 -8.51 3.77
N GLU A 107 13.63 -7.25 3.33
CA GLU A 107 12.45 -6.48 2.87
C GLU A 107 11.80 -7.16 1.66
N ALA A 108 12.60 -7.62 0.68
CA ALA A 108 12.09 -8.29 -0.51
C ALA A 108 11.42 -9.64 -0.22
N ALA A 109 11.79 -10.35 0.85
CA ALA A 109 11.19 -11.62 1.22
C ALA A 109 9.68 -11.47 1.53
N HIS A 110 9.23 -10.35 2.09
CA HIS A 110 7.81 -10.05 2.28
C HIS A 110 7.06 -9.99 0.93
N TRP A 111 7.67 -9.39 -0.08
CA TRP A 111 7.10 -9.32 -1.43
C TRP A 111 6.97 -10.72 -2.07
N LEU A 112 7.97 -11.59 -1.85
CA LEU A 112 7.89 -12.97 -2.30
C LEU A 112 6.77 -13.72 -1.57
N SER A 113 6.64 -13.53 -0.26
CA SER A 113 5.54 -14.08 0.53
C SER A 113 4.18 -13.70 -0.06
N SER A 114 3.98 -12.40 -0.36
CA SER A 114 2.74 -11.91 -0.98
C SER A 114 2.47 -12.55 -2.35
N ALA A 115 3.51 -12.68 -3.19
CA ALA A 115 3.37 -13.32 -4.50
C ALA A 115 3.00 -14.79 -4.37
N LEU A 116 3.61 -15.50 -3.41
CA LEU A 116 3.30 -16.91 -3.14
C LEU A 116 1.91 -17.07 -2.53
N GLU A 117 1.48 -16.17 -1.64
CA GLU A 117 0.12 -16.18 -1.12
C GLU A 117 -0.90 -16.09 -2.26
N ALA A 118 -0.74 -15.10 -3.16
CA ALA A 118 -1.65 -14.89 -4.28
C ALA A 118 -1.68 -16.09 -5.26
N ALA A 119 -0.55 -16.76 -5.47
CA ALA A 119 -0.44 -17.86 -6.41
C ALA A 119 -0.81 -19.23 -5.82
N TYR A 120 -0.51 -19.46 -4.53
CA TYR A 120 -0.57 -20.80 -3.93
C TYR A 120 -1.61 -20.97 -2.83
N LEU A 121 -2.26 -19.90 -2.36
CA LEU A 121 -3.33 -20.00 -1.35
C LEU A 121 -4.69 -19.62 -1.94
N PRO A 122 -5.79 -20.20 -1.44
CA PRO A 122 -7.13 -19.78 -1.83
C PRO A 122 -7.33 -18.29 -1.44
N PRO A 123 -8.01 -17.51 -2.29
CA PRO A 123 -8.27 -16.10 -1.98
C PRO A 123 -9.15 -15.96 -0.72
N THR A 124 -8.95 -14.89 0.03
CA THR A 124 -9.83 -14.53 1.15
C THR A 124 -11.18 -14.02 0.65
N VAL A 125 -12.19 -14.00 1.52
CA VAL A 125 -13.53 -13.50 1.15
C VAL A 125 -13.49 -12.00 0.92
N THR A 126 -14.17 -11.53 -0.12
CA THR A 126 -14.37 -10.11 -0.42
C THR A 126 -15.82 -9.69 -0.11
N VAL A 127 -16.00 -8.44 0.29
CA VAL A 127 -17.31 -7.87 0.66
C VAL A 127 -17.80 -6.82 -0.34
N ARG A 128 -17.08 -6.60 -1.43
CA ARG A 128 -17.43 -5.66 -2.52
C ARG A 128 -16.90 -6.11 -3.87
N GLU A 129 -17.56 -5.66 -4.92
CA GLU A 129 -17.23 -6.01 -6.32
C GLU A 129 -16.37 -4.95 -7.01
N GLN A 130 -16.27 -3.76 -6.44
CA GLN A 130 -15.48 -2.64 -6.95
C GLN A 130 -14.81 -1.89 -5.81
N VAL A 131 -13.60 -1.39 -6.05
CA VAL A 131 -12.79 -0.63 -5.10
C VAL A 131 -12.67 0.82 -5.58
N PRO A 132 -13.01 1.83 -4.75
CA PRO A 132 -12.75 3.22 -5.07
C PRO A 132 -11.24 3.49 -5.08
N VAL A 133 -10.78 4.24 -6.09
CA VAL A 133 -9.36 4.59 -6.23
C VAL A 133 -9.18 6.08 -6.48
N ASN A 134 -8.04 6.61 -6.07
CA ASN A 134 -7.63 7.96 -6.43
C ASN A 134 -6.79 7.96 -7.71
N ALA A 135 -6.87 9.06 -8.44
CA ALA A 135 -5.84 9.44 -9.39
C ALA A 135 -4.57 9.90 -8.65
N THR A 136 -3.42 9.84 -9.32
CA THR A 136 -2.14 10.30 -8.77
C THR A 136 -1.55 11.39 -9.67
N LEU A 137 -1.23 12.54 -9.08
CA LEU A 137 -0.55 13.65 -9.73
C LEU A 137 0.92 13.64 -9.29
N PRO A 138 1.86 13.31 -10.19
CA PRO A 138 3.29 13.42 -9.90
C PRO A 138 3.69 14.87 -9.59
N ALA A 139 4.92 15.07 -9.13
CA ALA A 139 5.48 16.38 -8.82
C ALA A 139 5.84 17.19 -10.08
N VAL A 140 4.84 17.40 -10.94
CA VAL A 140 4.95 18.21 -12.16
C VAL A 140 4.73 19.71 -11.85
N PRO A 141 5.26 20.64 -12.67
CA PRO A 141 4.92 22.04 -12.58
C PRO A 141 3.42 22.30 -12.73
N ALA A 142 2.90 23.34 -12.11
CA ALA A 142 1.46 23.65 -12.07
C ALA A 142 0.79 23.69 -13.47
N HIS A 143 1.48 24.25 -14.47
CA HIS A 143 0.95 24.34 -15.84
C HIS A 143 0.77 22.98 -16.53
N ARG A 144 1.41 21.91 -16.03
CA ARG A 144 1.30 20.55 -16.58
C ARG A 144 0.21 19.71 -15.90
N VAL A 145 -0.42 20.26 -14.85
CA VAL A 145 -1.47 19.54 -14.10
C VAL A 145 -2.62 19.08 -15.01
N PRO A 146 -3.21 19.93 -15.90
CA PRO A 146 -4.28 19.50 -16.78
C PRO A 146 -3.86 18.34 -17.71
N ASP A 147 -2.63 18.36 -18.24
CA ASP A 147 -2.12 17.31 -19.12
C ASP A 147 -2.09 15.94 -18.43
N VAL A 148 -1.68 15.94 -17.14
CA VAL A 148 -1.64 14.69 -16.35
C VAL A 148 -3.04 14.21 -16.06
N LEU A 149 -3.96 15.09 -15.67
CA LEU A 149 -5.34 14.74 -15.36
C LEU A 149 -6.09 14.15 -16.55
N ASN A 150 -5.79 14.63 -17.76
CA ASN A 150 -6.37 14.12 -19.01
C ASN A 150 -5.98 12.66 -19.34
N ASN A 151 -5.00 12.07 -18.64
CA ASN A 151 -4.64 10.66 -18.83
C ASN A 151 -5.54 9.69 -18.03
N TYR A 152 -6.43 10.20 -17.20
CA TYR A 152 -7.38 9.38 -16.42
C TYR A 152 -8.72 9.27 -17.16
N ASN A 153 -9.30 8.06 -17.13
CA ASN A 153 -10.57 7.78 -17.77
C ASN A 153 -11.73 8.14 -16.82
N GLY A 154 -12.60 9.05 -17.30
CA GLY A 154 -13.80 9.46 -16.57
C GLY A 154 -13.52 10.39 -15.38
N ASP A 155 -14.45 10.46 -14.44
CA ASP A 155 -14.42 11.41 -13.32
C ASP A 155 -13.38 11.05 -12.28
N ILE A 156 -12.57 12.04 -11.87
CA ILE A 156 -11.62 11.94 -10.77
C ILE A 156 -12.32 12.39 -9.48
N GLN A 157 -12.71 11.44 -8.63
CA GLN A 157 -13.36 11.71 -7.35
C GLN A 157 -12.36 12.05 -6.23
N GLU A 158 -11.17 11.45 -6.30
CA GLU A 158 -10.06 11.73 -5.38
C GLU A 158 -8.76 11.86 -6.15
N LEU A 159 -7.92 12.80 -5.71
CA LEU A 159 -6.60 13.04 -6.29
C LEU A 159 -5.53 13.03 -5.20
N LYS A 160 -4.51 12.17 -5.36
CA LYS A 160 -3.28 12.19 -4.56
C LYS A 160 -2.21 12.99 -5.29
N ILE A 161 -1.70 14.05 -4.66
CA ILE A 161 -0.76 15.00 -5.23
C ILE A 161 0.61 14.80 -4.57
N LYS A 162 1.65 14.56 -5.36
CA LYS A 162 3.02 14.50 -4.86
C LYS A 162 3.53 15.90 -4.54
N VAL A 163 4.12 16.04 -3.34
CA VAL A 163 4.72 17.26 -2.80
C VAL A 163 6.09 16.96 -2.21
N ALA A 164 6.83 17.98 -1.78
CA ALA A 164 8.16 17.84 -1.18
C ALA A 164 9.18 17.14 -2.10
N GLU A 165 9.03 17.24 -3.42
CA GLU A 165 9.96 16.63 -4.37
C GLU A 165 11.31 17.33 -4.30
N ARG A 166 12.40 16.55 -4.33
CA ARG A 166 13.75 17.08 -4.26
C ARG A 166 14.02 18.10 -5.37
N GLY A 167 14.51 19.28 -4.98
CA GLY A 167 14.80 20.39 -5.92
C GLY A 167 13.59 21.28 -6.23
N GLN A 168 12.44 21.03 -5.63
CA GLN A 168 11.26 21.89 -5.67
C GLN A 168 11.09 22.66 -4.34
N THR A 169 10.32 23.74 -4.40
CA THR A 169 10.03 24.61 -3.26
C THR A 169 8.61 24.42 -2.76
N LEU A 170 8.28 24.96 -1.59
CA LEU A 170 6.90 25.00 -1.09
C LEU A 170 5.97 25.77 -2.04
N ASP A 171 6.45 26.84 -2.70
CA ASP A 171 5.65 27.58 -3.66
C ASP A 171 5.28 26.74 -4.89
N ASP A 172 6.18 25.84 -5.34
CA ASP A 172 5.87 24.88 -6.41
C ASP A 172 4.76 23.91 -5.97
N ASP A 173 4.80 23.43 -4.74
CA ASP A 173 3.79 22.55 -4.18
C ASP A 173 2.43 23.24 -4.04
N ILE A 174 2.41 24.47 -3.52
CA ILE A 174 1.20 25.29 -3.41
C ILE A 174 0.60 25.55 -4.79
N ALA A 175 1.42 25.96 -5.77
CA ALA A 175 0.96 26.21 -7.12
C ALA A 175 0.37 24.95 -7.78
N ARG A 176 0.97 23.78 -7.54
CA ARG A 176 0.48 22.48 -8.02
C ARG A 176 -0.87 22.12 -7.40
N VAL A 177 -1.01 22.24 -6.08
CA VAL A 177 -2.27 21.98 -5.37
C VAL A 177 -3.36 22.95 -5.80
N ALA A 178 -3.05 24.23 -5.97
CA ALA A 178 -3.97 25.23 -6.48
C ALA A 178 -4.46 24.91 -7.90
N ALA A 179 -3.55 24.53 -8.80
CA ALA A 179 -3.90 24.11 -10.16
C ALA A 179 -4.77 22.86 -10.16
N ALA A 180 -4.49 21.89 -9.29
CA ALA A 180 -5.29 20.69 -9.13
C ALA A 180 -6.71 21.01 -8.62
N ARG A 181 -6.83 21.89 -7.62
CA ARG A 181 -8.13 22.36 -7.09
C ARG A 181 -8.93 23.12 -8.15
N THR A 182 -8.26 23.96 -8.96
CA THR A 182 -8.89 24.69 -10.07
C THR A 182 -9.43 23.71 -11.14
N ALA A 183 -8.64 22.72 -11.52
CA ALA A 183 -9.03 21.72 -12.51
C ALA A 183 -10.13 20.75 -12.01
N LEU A 184 -10.13 20.46 -10.70
CA LEU A 184 -11.02 19.50 -10.06
C LEU A 184 -11.67 20.13 -8.82
N PRO A 185 -12.63 21.07 -8.97
CA PRO A 185 -13.17 21.86 -7.86
C PRO A 185 -13.88 20.99 -6.79
N ASN A 186 -14.45 19.87 -7.17
CA ASN A 186 -15.21 18.99 -6.29
C ASN A 186 -14.44 17.73 -5.84
N ALA A 187 -13.27 17.46 -6.38
CA ALA A 187 -12.50 16.28 -6.01
C ALA A 187 -11.95 16.40 -4.58
N ARG A 188 -11.89 15.27 -3.88
CA ARG A 188 -11.21 15.19 -2.59
C ARG A 188 -9.70 15.12 -2.82
N LEU A 189 -8.96 16.08 -2.26
CA LEU A 189 -7.51 16.16 -2.44
C LEU A 189 -6.79 15.56 -1.24
N LYS A 190 -5.69 14.88 -1.50
CA LYS A 190 -4.72 14.42 -0.51
C LYS A 190 -3.32 14.62 -1.06
N ILE A 191 -2.37 14.83 -0.18
CA ILE A 191 -0.97 15.06 -0.55
C ILE A 191 -0.09 13.93 -0.03
N ASP A 192 1.05 13.71 -0.69
CA ASP A 192 2.02 12.69 -0.30
C ASP A 192 3.44 13.28 -0.42
N ALA A 193 4.08 13.44 0.72
CA ALA A 193 5.40 14.05 0.83
C ALA A 193 6.54 13.03 0.88
N ASN A 194 6.25 11.73 0.97
CA ASN A 194 7.25 10.64 1.05
C ASN A 194 8.40 10.93 2.03
N ALA A 195 8.09 11.50 3.19
CA ALA A 195 9.04 11.93 4.22
C ALA A 195 10.03 13.04 3.77
N GLY A 196 9.65 13.83 2.77
CA GLY A 196 10.53 14.85 2.16
C GLY A 196 10.69 16.11 2.98
N TRP A 197 9.87 16.36 4.01
CA TRP A 197 9.97 17.53 4.86
C TRP A 197 10.62 17.25 6.21
N THR A 198 11.31 18.24 6.75
CA THR A 198 11.61 18.32 8.18
C THR A 198 10.35 18.72 8.95
N LEU A 199 10.33 18.52 10.30
CA LEU A 199 9.17 18.88 11.12
C LEU A 199 8.74 20.35 10.95
N PRO A 200 9.64 21.37 10.98
CA PRO A 200 9.24 22.76 10.74
C PRO A 200 8.69 23.00 9.33
N GLN A 201 9.30 22.38 8.31
CA GLN A 201 8.81 22.49 6.93
C GLN A 201 7.42 21.87 6.77
N ALA A 202 7.19 20.69 7.35
CA ALA A 202 5.89 20.04 7.32
C ALA A 202 4.80 20.88 7.96
N PHE A 203 5.07 21.46 9.14
CA PHE A 203 4.11 22.35 9.80
C PHE A 203 3.78 23.59 8.94
N THR A 204 4.79 24.25 8.39
CA THR A 204 4.61 25.41 7.50
C THR A 204 3.82 25.04 6.25
N ALA A 205 4.18 23.92 5.59
CA ALA A 205 3.53 23.45 4.38
C ALA A 205 2.07 23.09 4.63
N LEU A 206 1.76 22.32 5.69
CA LEU A 206 0.40 21.90 6.00
C LEU A 206 -0.49 23.06 6.43
N THR A 207 0.08 24.07 7.11
CA THR A 207 -0.63 25.30 7.42
C THR A 207 -1.01 26.04 6.13
N ALA A 208 -0.06 26.23 5.21
CA ALA A 208 -0.31 26.92 3.94
C ALA A 208 -1.27 26.15 3.01
N LEU A 209 -1.25 24.82 3.06
CA LEU A 209 -2.09 23.96 2.22
C LEU A 209 -3.47 23.64 2.82
N SER A 210 -3.74 24.05 4.07
CA SER A 210 -5.00 23.74 4.76
C SER A 210 -6.23 24.35 4.08
N ASP A 211 -6.08 25.51 3.42
CA ASP A 211 -7.15 26.21 2.68
C ASP A 211 -7.67 25.40 1.48
N TYR A 212 -6.93 24.41 1.01
CA TYR A 212 -7.35 23.54 -0.10
C TYR A 212 -8.21 22.35 0.35
N ASN A 213 -8.63 22.29 1.60
CA ASN A 213 -9.49 21.25 2.17
C ASN A 213 -8.97 19.84 1.88
N LEU A 214 -7.77 19.55 2.40
CA LEU A 214 -7.11 18.25 2.22
C LEU A 214 -7.79 17.17 3.07
N LEU A 215 -7.96 15.97 2.51
CA LEU A 215 -8.38 14.78 3.26
C LEU A 215 -7.33 14.37 4.29
N TYR A 216 -6.07 14.31 3.85
CA TYR A 216 -4.93 13.99 4.70
C TYR A 216 -3.59 14.34 4.00
N ALA A 217 -2.54 14.40 4.79
CA ALA A 217 -1.15 14.43 4.33
C ALA A 217 -0.48 13.08 4.62
N GLU A 218 0.01 12.39 3.57
CA GLU A 218 0.69 11.11 3.66
C GLU A 218 2.17 11.34 3.90
N GLN A 219 2.71 10.69 4.94
CA GLN A 219 4.11 10.65 5.34
C GLN A 219 4.84 11.99 5.21
N PRO A 220 4.40 13.05 5.93
CA PRO A 220 5.02 14.37 5.82
C PRO A 220 6.46 14.41 6.32
N VAL A 221 6.79 13.60 7.35
CA VAL A 221 8.11 13.55 7.99
C VAL A 221 8.59 12.11 8.18
N GLY A 222 9.91 11.92 8.41
CA GLY A 222 10.56 10.61 8.36
C GLY A 222 10.62 9.82 9.67
N SER A 223 10.20 10.38 10.81
CA SER A 223 10.26 9.67 12.09
C SER A 223 8.92 9.62 12.82
N ILE A 224 8.71 8.58 13.63
CA ILE A 224 7.51 8.44 14.47
C ILE A 224 7.39 9.61 15.46
N ASN A 225 8.52 10.06 16.01
CA ASN A 225 8.54 11.16 16.95
C ASN A 225 8.13 12.48 16.29
N ASP A 226 8.65 12.77 15.09
CA ASP A 226 8.28 13.97 14.34
C ASP A 226 6.82 13.93 13.88
N MET A 227 6.33 12.76 13.45
CA MET A 227 4.90 12.57 13.11
C MET A 227 4.00 12.92 14.30
N LYS A 228 4.35 12.41 15.49
CA LYS A 228 3.60 12.68 16.73
C LYS A 228 3.65 14.16 17.10
N GLN A 229 4.83 14.78 17.02
CA GLN A 229 5.00 16.22 17.29
C GLN A 229 4.22 17.06 16.28
N LEU A 230 4.29 16.73 14.99
CA LEU A 230 3.56 17.43 13.94
C LEU A 230 2.04 17.40 14.19
N ARG A 231 1.48 16.24 14.53
CA ARG A 231 0.05 16.12 14.88
C ARG A 231 -0.32 17.05 16.04
N THR A 232 0.51 17.07 17.09
CA THR A 232 0.29 17.95 18.25
C THR A 232 0.34 19.43 17.86
N GLN A 233 1.29 19.82 17.00
CA GLN A 233 1.41 21.22 16.52
C GLN A 233 0.21 21.63 15.67
N LEU A 234 -0.25 20.77 14.75
CA LEU A 234 -1.42 21.00 13.92
C LEU A 234 -2.71 21.12 14.76
N ASP A 235 -2.88 20.25 15.77
CA ASP A 235 -4.01 20.31 16.69
C ASP A 235 -4.03 21.64 17.48
N ASN A 236 -2.87 22.06 18.02
CA ASN A 236 -2.74 23.31 18.77
C ASN A 236 -2.98 24.55 17.89
N ALA A 237 -2.59 24.49 16.62
CA ALA A 237 -2.79 25.56 15.64
C ALA A 237 -4.18 25.49 14.97
N GLN A 238 -5.02 24.51 15.31
CA GLN A 238 -6.33 24.25 14.70
C GLN A 238 -6.27 24.07 13.17
N VAL A 239 -5.18 23.51 12.64
CA VAL A 239 -5.02 23.17 11.24
C VAL A 239 -5.68 21.80 10.97
N PRO A 240 -6.80 21.71 10.21
CA PRO A 240 -7.65 20.54 10.12
C PRO A 240 -7.14 19.52 9.08
N VAL A 241 -5.86 19.13 9.13
CA VAL A 241 -5.26 18.16 8.21
C VAL A 241 -4.94 16.87 8.97
N LEU A 242 -5.51 15.74 8.53
CA LEU A 242 -5.18 14.42 9.08
C LEU A 242 -3.81 13.95 8.57
N ILE A 243 -3.12 13.15 9.38
CA ILE A 243 -1.79 12.61 9.05
C ILE A 243 -1.90 11.10 8.78
N ALA A 244 -1.41 10.68 7.60
CA ALA A 244 -1.32 9.28 7.20
C ALA A 244 0.13 8.79 7.26
N ALA A 245 0.35 7.56 7.74
CA ALA A 245 1.65 6.91 7.75
C ALA A 245 1.74 5.85 6.65
N ASP A 246 2.77 5.90 5.78
CA ASP A 246 3.13 4.90 4.76
C ASP A 246 4.48 4.24 5.09
N GLU A 247 5.58 4.96 4.89
CA GLU A 247 6.93 4.41 5.05
C GLU A 247 7.18 3.89 6.48
N LEU A 248 6.66 4.56 7.47
CA LEU A 248 6.80 4.17 8.88
C LEU A 248 5.96 2.94 9.26
N VAL A 249 5.04 2.49 8.41
CA VAL A 249 4.31 1.22 8.56
C VAL A 249 5.04 0.09 7.84
N ARG A 250 5.35 0.26 6.55
CA ARG A 250 5.85 -0.81 5.69
C ARG A 250 7.34 -1.13 5.85
N LYS A 251 8.13 -0.19 6.38
CA LYS A 251 9.57 -0.36 6.62
C LYS A 251 9.92 -0.63 8.08
N ALA A 252 8.94 -0.60 8.96
CA ALA A 252 9.16 -0.88 10.36
C ALA A 252 9.31 -2.39 10.59
N ASP A 253 10.19 -2.77 11.51
CA ASP A 253 10.26 -4.13 12.05
C ASP A 253 8.92 -4.54 12.66
N ASP A 254 8.20 -3.56 13.20
CA ASP A 254 6.87 -3.71 13.74
C ASP A 254 5.91 -2.65 13.14
N PRO A 255 5.04 -3.04 12.19
CA PRO A 255 4.08 -2.15 11.55
C PRO A 255 3.10 -1.44 12.51
N LEU A 256 2.90 -1.97 13.71
CA LEU A 256 1.97 -1.41 14.70
C LEU A 256 2.57 -0.28 15.55
N THR A 257 3.87 -0.02 15.43
CA THR A 257 4.56 1.00 16.24
C THR A 257 3.95 2.39 16.06
N VAL A 258 3.56 2.75 14.83
CA VAL A 258 2.90 4.02 14.50
C VAL A 258 1.58 4.17 15.27
N ALA A 259 0.75 3.11 15.26
CA ALA A 259 -0.54 3.10 15.95
C ALA A 259 -0.37 3.18 17.46
N ARG A 260 0.53 2.38 18.04
CA ARG A 260 0.84 2.42 19.49
C ARG A 260 1.39 3.77 19.95
N ALA A 261 2.18 4.43 19.11
CA ALA A 261 2.71 5.76 19.40
C ALA A 261 1.69 6.88 19.21
N HIS A 262 0.49 6.60 18.68
CA HIS A 262 -0.51 7.60 18.27
C HIS A 262 0.08 8.64 17.30
N ALA A 263 0.95 8.20 16.40
CA ALA A 263 1.70 9.08 15.51
C ALA A 263 0.97 9.42 14.20
N ALA A 264 -0.15 8.76 13.89
CA ALA A 264 -0.96 9.01 12.70
C ALA A 264 -2.47 8.88 13.00
N ASP A 265 -3.30 9.44 12.13
CA ASP A 265 -4.77 9.34 12.16
C ASP A 265 -5.26 8.15 11.31
N LEU A 266 -4.48 7.75 10.32
CA LEU A 266 -4.75 6.62 9.43
C LEU A 266 -3.42 6.04 8.93
N ILE A 267 -3.50 4.83 8.36
CA ILE A 267 -2.34 4.14 7.79
C ILE A 267 -2.53 3.87 6.30
N VAL A 268 -1.44 3.96 5.54
CA VAL A 268 -1.38 3.52 4.14
C VAL A 268 -0.73 2.14 4.13
N VAL A 269 -1.44 1.17 3.54
CA VAL A 269 -1.05 -0.23 3.55
C VAL A 269 -0.88 -0.75 2.13
N LYS A 270 0.21 -1.46 1.89
CA LYS A 270 0.48 -2.16 0.64
C LYS A 270 0.62 -3.66 0.93
N ALA A 271 -0.13 -4.50 0.20
CA ALA A 271 -0.14 -5.93 0.44
C ALA A 271 1.26 -6.57 0.30
N ALA A 272 1.97 -6.24 -0.78
CA ALA A 272 3.25 -6.86 -1.09
C ALA A 272 4.35 -6.57 -0.05
N PRO A 273 4.64 -5.32 0.35
CA PRO A 273 5.62 -5.05 1.41
C PRO A 273 5.28 -5.66 2.77
N LEU A 274 4.00 -5.89 3.06
CA LEU A 274 3.58 -6.50 4.32
C LEU A 274 3.49 -8.03 4.28
N GLY A 275 3.79 -8.66 3.13
CA GLY A 275 3.86 -10.11 3.03
C GLY A 275 2.57 -10.80 2.59
N GLY A 276 1.57 -10.06 2.12
CA GLY A 276 0.34 -10.58 1.54
C GLY A 276 -0.95 -10.05 2.16
N VAL A 277 -2.08 -10.47 1.63
CA VAL A 277 -3.42 -9.98 2.01
C VAL A 277 -3.73 -10.33 3.47
N ARG A 278 -3.44 -11.55 3.90
CA ARG A 278 -3.78 -12.01 5.26
C ARG A 278 -3.03 -11.23 6.33
N ARG A 279 -1.71 -11.07 6.16
CA ARG A 279 -0.91 -10.29 7.11
C ARG A 279 -1.28 -8.81 7.08
N ALA A 280 -1.45 -8.22 5.91
CA ALA A 280 -1.88 -6.84 5.79
C ALA A 280 -3.24 -6.59 6.47
N SER A 281 -4.22 -7.48 6.28
CA SER A 281 -5.52 -7.41 6.97
C SER A 281 -5.39 -7.50 8.48
N ALA A 282 -4.52 -8.38 8.99
CA ALA A 282 -4.27 -8.51 10.42
C ALA A 282 -3.59 -7.24 11.01
N VAL A 283 -2.62 -6.65 10.30
CA VAL A 283 -1.99 -5.38 10.70
C VAL A 283 -3.04 -4.26 10.77
N ILE A 284 -3.91 -4.15 9.76
CA ILE A 284 -4.98 -3.15 9.74
C ILE A 284 -5.90 -3.35 10.95
N ALA A 285 -6.39 -4.57 11.18
CA ALA A 285 -7.29 -4.87 12.29
C ALA A 285 -6.67 -4.56 13.65
N GLN A 286 -5.39 -4.91 13.85
CA GLN A 286 -4.68 -4.68 15.12
C GLN A 286 -4.29 -3.21 15.33
N SER A 287 -4.09 -2.45 14.25
CA SER A 287 -3.76 -1.02 14.36
C SER A 287 -4.91 -0.20 14.95
N GLY A 288 -6.15 -0.63 14.75
CA GLY A 288 -7.36 0.11 15.12
C GLY A 288 -7.52 1.44 14.37
N LEU A 289 -6.73 1.68 13.32
CA LEU A 289 -6.75 2.90 12.51
C LEU A 289 -7.44 2.65 11.17
N PRO A 290 -8.13 3.66 10.60
CA PRO A 290 -8.57 3.62 9.22
C PRO A 290 -7.41 3.34 8.28
N ALA A 291 -7.62 2.52 7.24
CA ALA A 291 -6.59 2.15 6.29
C ALA A 291 -6.93 2.62 4.86
N VAL A 292 -5.87 3.01 4.14
CA VAL A 292 -5.88 3.25 2.69
C VAL A 292 -5.01 2.20 2.05
N ILE A 293 -5.56 1.42 1.12
CA ILE A 293 -4.76 0.46 0.38
C ILE A 293 -4.07 1.16 -0.79
N SER A 294 -2.79 0.89 -0.96
CA SER A 294 -1.97 1.50 -1.99
C SER A 294 -1.13 0.45 -2.73
N SER A 295 -0.42 0.89 -3.75
CA SER A 295 0.42 0.08 -4.64
C SER A 295 1.86 0.59 -4.66
N ALA A 296 2.74 -0.21 -5.26
CA ALA A 296 4.13 0.13 -5.48
C ALA A 296 4.54 -0.09 -6.95
N LEU A 297 3.71 0.39 -7.88
CA LEU A 297 3.91 0.32 -9.33
C LEU A 297 3.89 -1.12 -9.89
N GLU A 298 3.04 -1.96 -9.33
CA GLU A 298 2.84 -3.32 -9.84
C GLU A 298 2.10 -3.30 -11.18
N THR A 299 2.24 -4.41 -11.94
CA THR A 299 1.36 -4.71 -13.08
C THR A 299 -0.04 -5.08 -12.58
N SER A 300 -0.99 -5.31 -13.48
CA SER A 300 -2.34 -5.75 -13.10
C SER A 300 -2.35 -6.99 -12.21
N VAL A 301 -1.33 -7.85 -12.28
CA VAL A 301 -1.23 -9.03 -11.42
C VAL A 301 -1.04 -8.65 -9.96
N GLY A 302 -0.09 -7.76 -9.65
CA GLY A 302 0.12 -7.28 -8.28
C GLY A 302 -0.98 -6.32 -7.83
N ILE A 303 -1.50 -5.48 -8.74
CA ILE A 303 -2.66 -4.62 -8.45
C ILE A 303 -3.88 -5.45 -8.05
N ALA A 304 -4.11 -6.62 -8.66
CA ALA A 304 -5.20 -7.52 -8.26
C ALA A 304 -5.09 -7.94 -6.78
N THR A 305 -3.88 -8.15 -6.27
CA THR A 305 -3.65 -8.46 -4.84
C THR A 305 -4.03 -7.28 -3.95
N GLY A 306 -3.65 -6.05 -4.31
CA GLY A 306 -4.05 -4.83 -3.59
C GLY A 306 -5.56 -4.58 -3.64
N VAL A 307 -6.19 -4.77 -4.81
CA VAL A 307 -7.64 -4.67 -5.01
C VAL A 307 -8.36 -5.71 -4.14
N HIS A 308 -7.85 -6.95 -4.09
CA HIS A 308 -8.41 -8.01 -3.26
C HIS A 308 -8.33 -7.67 -1.77
N LEU A 309 -7.19 -7.16 -1.29
CA LEU A 309 -7.04 -6.65 0.08
C LEU A 309 -8.08 -5.56 0.38
N ALA A 310 -8.18 -4.54 -0.47
CA ALA A 310 -9.15 -3.47 -0.29
C ALA A 310 -10.60 -3.99 -0.29
N ALA A 311 -10.90 -4.98 -1.15
CA ALA A 311 -12.22 -5.58 -1.24
C ALA A 311 -12.59 -6.46 -0.03
N SER A 312 -11.62 -7.00 0.69
CA SER A 312 -11.84 -7.82 1.89
C SER A 312 -12.07 -7.01 3.17
N LEU A 313 -11.70 -5.72 3.18
CA LEU A 313 -11.88 -4.88 4.36
C LEU A 313 -13.35 -4.48 4.56
N PRO A 314 -13.88 -4.48 5.79
CA PRO A 314 -15.25 -4.05 6.04
C PRO A 314 -15.49 -2.58 5.71
N GLU A 315 -14.53 -1.71 6.04
CA GLU A 315 -14.59 -0.26 5.79
C GLU A 315 -13.49 0.20 4.85
N LEU A 316 -13.82 1.15 3.96
CA LEU A 316 -12.89 1.74 3.00
C LEU A 316 -13.25 3.22 2.81
N PRO A 317 -12.90 4.08 3.80
CA PRO A 317 -13.37 5.47 3.84
C PRO A 317 -12.71 6.39 2.79
N TYR A 318 -11.59 5.96 2.21
CA TYR A 318 -10.81 6.73 1.24
C TYR A 318 -10.58 5.93 -0.04
N GLY A 319 -10.45 6.63 -1.17
CA GLY A 319 -10.01 6.03 -2.43
C GLY A 319 -8.60 5.46 -2.31
N CYS A 320 -8.42 4.25 -2.82
CA CYS A 320 -7.16 3.51 -2.77
C CYS A 320 -6.14 4.01 -3.79
N GLY A 321 -4.85 3.93 -3.46
CA GLY A 321 -3.75 4.24 -4.36
C GLY A 321 -3.41 3.07 -5.31
N LEU A 322 -4.41 2.50 -6.00
CA LEU A 322 -4.28 1.30 -6.83
C LEU A 322 -4.36 1.58 -8.34
N GLY A 323 -4.47 2.85 -8.74
CA GLY A 323 -4.59 3.25 -10.16
C GLY A 323 -3.25 3.34 -10.93
N THR A 324 -2.17 2.74 -10.43
CA THR A 324 -0.81 2.95 -10.98
C THR A 324 -0.50 2.18 -12.26
N VAL A 325 -1.33 1.22 -12.69
CA VAL A 325 -1.21 0.56 -14.01
C VAL A 325 -1.24 1.59 -15.15
N SER A 326 -2.00 2.67 -15.01
CA SER A 326 -2.06 3.76 -15.99
C SER A 326 -0.72 4.49 -16.20
N LEU A 327 0.23 4.35 -15.28
CA LEU A 327 1.58 4.91 -15.38
C LEU A 327 2.54 4.03 -16.19
N LEU A 328 2.16 2.79 -16.49
CA LEU A 328 2.95 1.87 -17.30
C LEU A 328 2.68 2.11 -18.80
N ASN A 329 3.69 1.94 -19.66
CA ASN A 329 3.52 2.02 -21.11
C ASN A 329 2.57 0.94 -21.63
N THR A 330 2.63 -0.22 -21.02
CA THR A 330 1.79 -1.38 -21.32
C THR A 330 1.63 -2.21 -20.07
N ASP A 331 0.76 -3.21 -20.11
CA ASP A 331 0.56 -4.16 -19.01
C ASP A 331 0.80 -5.59 -19.48
N VAL A 332 1.01 -6.50 -18.54
CA VAL A 332 1.18 -7.93 -18.80
C VAL A 332 -0.14 -8.61 -19.18
N SER A 333 -1.27 -8.02 -18.82
CA SER A 333 -2.62 -8.50 -19.15
C SER A 333 -3.18 -7.80 -20.38
N SER A 334 -3.91 -8.52 -21.23
CA SER A 334 -4.71 -7.94 -22.33
C SER A 334 -5.94 -7.18 -21.84
N THR A 335 -6.36 -7.43 -20.60
CA THR A 335 -7.44 -6.73 -19.90
C THR A 335 -6.90 -6.10 -18.61
N PRO A 336 -6.18 -4.97 -18.71
CA PRO A 336 -5.51 -4.37 -17.55
C PRO A 336 -6.52 -3.91 -16.50
N LEU A 337 -6.08 -3.92 -15.22
CA LEU A 337 -6.82 -3.37 -14.09
C LEU A 337 -6.57 -1.86 -14.01
N VAL A 338 -7.19 -1.11 -14.89
CA VAL A 338 -7.20 0.36 -14.86
C VAL A 338 -8.47 0.88 -14.21
N ALA A 339 -8.38 2.06 -13.63
CA ALA A 339 -9.55 2.71 -13.05
C ALA A 339 -10.46 3.28 -14.14
N GLU A 340 -11.77 3.09 -13.96
CA GLU A 340 -12.81 3.74 -14.73
C GLU A 340 -13.75 4.48 -13.77
N ASN A 341 -13.96 5.78 -13.99
CA ASN A 341 -14.77 6.63 -13.10
C ASN A 341 -14.38 6.50 -11.62
N GLY A 342 -13.06 6.47 -11.33
CA GLY A 342 -12.53 6.35 -9.98
C GLY A 342 -12.76 5.00 -9.29
N ARG A 343 -12.98 3.92 -10.04
CA ARG A 343 -13.19 2.56 -9.51
C ARG A 343 -12.41 1.51 -10.29
N ILE A 344 -12.00 0.45 -9.60
CA ILE A 344 -11.40 -0.75 -10.19
C ILE A 344 -12.27 -1.96 -9.85
N PRO A 345 -12.61 -2.85 -10.82
CA PRO A 345 -13.36 -4.08 -10.56
C PRO A 345 -12.52 -5.08 -9.76
N VAL A 346 -13.17 -5.79 -8.83
CA VAL A 346 -12.54 -6.88 -8.06
C VAL A 346 -12.56 -8.15 -8.90
N ARG A 347 -11.43 -8.46 -9.50
CA ARG A 347 -11.23 -9.66 -10.30
C ARG A 347 -9.75 -10.08 -10.32
N PRO A 348 -9.46 -11.36 -10.55
CA PRO A 348 -8.09 -11.78 -10.81
C PRO A 348 -7.56 -11.15 -12.10
N ALA A 349 -6.24 -11.02 -12.20
CA ALA A 349 -5.54 -10.65 -13.42
C ALA A 349 -4.54 -11.76 -13.78
N ALA A 350 -4.50 -12.08 -15.07
CA ALA A 350 -3.57 -13.06 -15.62
C ALA A 350 -2.77 -12.41 -16.76
N PRO A 351 -1.49 -12.73 -16.89
CA PRO A 351 -0.72 -12.30 -18.03
C PRO A 351 -1.15 -13.06 -19.29
N GLU A 352 -1.06 -12.40 -20.43
CA GLU A 352 -1.24 -12.98 -21.75
C GLU A 352 0.07 -13.59 -22.25
N GLU A 353 0.04 -14.76 -22.85
CA GLU A 353 1.26 -15.47 -23.28
C GLU A 353 2.10 -14.65 -24.28
N ALA A 354 1.45 -13.94 -25.21
CA ALA A 354 2.14 -13.06 -26.14
C ALA A 354 2.90 -11.94 -25.41
N ARG A 355 2.29 -11.37 -24.38
CA ARG A 355 2.90 -10.30 -23.56
C ARG A 355 4.01 -10.82 -22.66
N LEU A 356 3.90 -12.03 -22.14
CA LEU A 356 5.02 -12.68 -21.41
C LEU A 356 6.27 -12.81 -22.29
N LYS A 357 6.09 -13.04 -23.61
CA LYS A 357 7.21 -13.13 -24.55
C LYS A 357 7.78 -11.76 -24.92
N THR A 358 6.91 -10.78 -25.23
CA THR A 358 7.35 -9.46 -25.70
C THR A 358 7.89 -8.56 -24.60
N LEU A 359 7.45 -8.75 -23.36
CA LEU A 359 7.88 -7.99 -22.20
C LEU A 359 8.92 -8.75 -21.35
N ALA A 360 9.41 -9.90 -21.83
CA ALA A 360 10.44 -10.65 -21.13
C ALA A 360 11.69 -9.81 -20.90
N ALA A 361 12.22 -9.86 -19.68
CA ALA A 361 13.48 -9.20 -19.36
C ALA A 361 14.65 -9.85 -20.11
N ASP A 362 15.71 -9.10 -20.36
CA ASP A 362 16.96 -9.63 -20.88
C ASP A 362 17.56 -10.70 -19.96
N HIS A 363 18.54 -11.44 -20.47
CA HIS A 363 19.14 -12.58 -19.77
C HIS A 363 19.81 -12.16 -18.44
N ALA A 364 20.49 -11.03 -18.38
CA ALA A 364 21.20 -10.58 -17.18
C ALA A 364 20.19 -10.17 -16.10
N THR A 365 19.19 -9.37 -16.45
CA THR A 365 18.09 -8.97 -15.59
C THR A 365 17.32 -10.19 -15.08
N ARG A 366 16.98 -11.13 -15.98
CA ARG A 366 16.29 -12.36 -15.60
C ARG A 366 17.10 -13.16 -14.58
N THR A 367 18.38 -13.36 -14.83
CA THR A 367 19.27 -14.10 -13.91
C THR A 367 19.31 -13.45 -12.54
N TRP A 368 19.50 -12.13 -12.47
CA TRP A 368 19.55 -11.39 -11.21
C TRP A 368 18.25 -11.55 -10.38
N TRP A 369 17.08 -11.45 -11.02
CA TRP A 369 15.80 -11.59 -10.36
C TRP A 369 15.55 -13.02 -9.86
N LEU A 370 15.91 -14.04 -10.64
CA LEU A 370 15.77 -15.43 -10.20
C LEU A 370 16.69 -15.76 -9.03
N GLU A 371 17.93 -15.26 -9.03
CA GLU A 371 18.83 -15.39 -7.88
C GLU A 371 18.31 -14.66 -6.64
N ARG A 372 17.66 -13.49 -6.81
CA ARG A 372 17.00 -12.79 -5.71
C ARG A 372 15.84 -13.61 -5.13
N ILE A 373 15.02 -14.24 -5.96
CA ILE A 373 13.96 -15.15 -5.49
C ILE A 373 14.57 -16.28 -4.64
N LYS A 374 15.68 -16.88 -5.07
CA LYS A 374 16.34 -17.95 -4.31
C LYS A 374 16.80 -17.48 -2.93
N ARG A 375 17.35 -16.26 -2.82
CA ARG A 375 17.78 -15.69 -1.55
C ARG A 375 16.59 -15.38 -0.64
N CYS A 376 15.55 -14.72 -1.16
CA CYS A 376 14.32 -14.45 -0.43
C CYS A 376 13.61 -15.73 0.02
N TRP A 377 13.55 -16.75 -0.85
CA TRP A 377 12.95 -18.04 -0.49
C TRP A 377 13.65 -18.72 0.69
N ARG A 378 15.01 -18.65 0.73
CA ARG A 378 15.76 -19.19 1.89
C ARG A 378 15.43 -18.46 3.19
N LEU A 379 15.14 -17.17 3.15
CA LEU A 379 14.68 -16.40 4.31
C LEU A 379 13.30 -16.86 4.76
N LEU A 380 12.36 -16.97 3.82
CA LEU A 380 11.01 -17.49 4.09
C LEU A 380 11.06 -18.89 4.69
N HIS A 381 11.84 -19.79 4.10
CA HIS A 381 11.99 -21.17 4.55
C HIS A 381 12.52 -21.27 5.97
N ARG A 382 13.53 -20.46 6.32
CA ARG A 382 14.05 -20.40 7.70
C ARG A 382 13.01 -19.91 8.69
N GLY A 383 12.26 -18.86 8.35
CA GLY A 383 11.16 -18.35 9.17
C GLY A 383 10.05 -19.37 9.36
N TYR A 384 9.74 -20.14 8.32
CA TYR A 384 8.73 -21.22 8.36
C TYR A 384 9.13 -22.33 9.33
N VAL A 385 10.34 -22.89 9.18
CA VAL A 385 10.87 -23.98 10.04
C VAL A 385 10.92 -23.55 11.52
N THR A 386 11.27 -22.29 11.79
CA THR A 386 11.33 -21.77 13.18
C THR A 386 9.92 -21.62 13.77
N ALA A 387 8.93 -21.29 12.98
CA ALA A 387 7.53 -21.19 13.42
C ALA A 387 6.93 -22.58 13.71
N GLU A 388 7.16 -23.56 12.84
CA GLU A 388 6.69 -24.95 13.07
C GLU A 388 7.32 -25.57 14.34
N ALA A 389 8.62 -25.32 14.60
CA ALA A 389 9.28 -25.81 15.78
C ALA A 389 8.69 -25.25 17.09
N ARG A 390 8.23 -23.97 17.08
CA ARG A 390 7.56 -23.36 18.24
C ARG A 390 6.17 -23.97 18.50
N HIS A 391 5.37 -24.17 17.44
CA HIS A 391 4.02 -24.80 17.57
C HIS A 391 4.08 -26.26 17.99
N GLY A 392 5.13 -27.00 17.60
CA GLY A 392 5.34 -28.39 18.01
C GLY A 392 5.67 -28.54 19.51
N HIS A 393 6.24 -27.50 20.13
CA HIS A 393 6.51 -27.49 21.58
C HIS A 393 5.29 -27.10 22.43
N GLU A 394 4.39 -26.25 21.90
CA GLU A 394 3.16 -25.86 22.62
C GLU A 394 2.13 -27.00 22.69
N ASN A 395 2.12 -27.90 21.71
CA ASN A 395 1.21 -29.07 21.67
C ASN A 395 1.72 -30.30 22.43
N MET A 396 2.93 -30.29 23.02
CA MET A 396 3.48 -31.40 23.83
C MET A 396 3.51 -31.10 25.32
N GLY A 397 2.87 -30.03 25.75
CA GLY A 397 2.88 -29.52 27.13
C GLY A 397 1.54 -29.58 27.87
N ASP A 398 0.57 -30.41 27.42
CA ASP A 398 -0.67 -30.72 28.17
C ASP A 398 -0.72 -32.18 28.60
#